data_e69722860d386940ae79f15373e11d8e
#
_entry.id   e69722860d386940ae79f15373e11d8e
#
_cell.length_a   1.000
_cell.length_b   1.000
_cell.length_c   1.000
_cell.angle_alpha   90.00
_cell.angle_beta   90.00
_cell.angle_gamma   90.00
#
_symmetry.space_group_name_H-M   'P 1'
#
loop_
_entity.id
_entity.type
_entity.pdbx_description
1 polymer ?
#
loop_
_entity_poly.entity_id
_entity_poly.type
_entity_poly.pdbx_seq_one_letter_code
_entity_poly.pdbx_strand_id
1 'polypeptide(L)'
;TPEPEEPYIATDLYSGIYTPADIENDTLVFYAYPAGGDNLSLKVYIKGRYDNVNNGELLHPDEQSYFRPVLSINNEYIITMYLYRGSELCGSAVRFYITYRNQPADEDNPVVGEHPPVITTNRDGDDSVITSSRFLLRVAARTWEGNVIYANHIVVTLDGVVQTNPTGSTVFEYHLVLTPPNVGDDIDHVVTILAWDDEGNSTFRKLILPYHRVGEGDENGSIHISIDATTLGLGIIIDDDYTVHEGENAAEVLLRLFEDYGIEAQFSGTPRLNFYLRRIVWGDIAYSVEIPPELWELILRDGITLTDQHDRDSIGEFDFTRCSGWMYCINGMYPGIGLSEYYPINGDELCLRFTLALGKDIGGYDATGSGGSEGSLSSYCGLWIDGGFIQLEHDYEIIQRVEPTDDEDGFIEYRCSKCHDIYREVLPAGSSGQSAFILPHTLVPQICIGTAGSPENSGLKRKALNNDIKD
;
A
#
# COMPACT_ATOMS: atom_id res chain seq x y z
N THR A 1 40.60 26.05 -29.04
CA THR A 1 39.45 26.23 -28.09
C THR A 1 39.33 24.97 -27.26
N PRO A 2 39.31 25.04 -25.90
CA PRO A 2 39.00 23.87 -25.11
C PRO A 2 37.63 23.32 -25.55
N GLU A 3 37.53 22.00 -25.64
CA GLU A 3 36.24 21.36 -25.89
C GLU A 3 35.23 21.85 -24.82
N PRO A 4 33.98 22.14 -25.19
CA PRO A 4 32.98 22.52 -24.18
C PRO A 4 32.83 21.39 -23.18
N GLU A 5 32.99 21.71 -21.91
CA GLU A 5 32.76 20.76 -20.84
C GLU A 5 31.31 20.22 -20.92
N GLU A 6 31.14 18.91 -20.84
CA GLU A 6 29.79 18.30 -20.80
C GLU A 6 29.08 18.70 -19.53
N PRO A 7 27.75 19.01 -19.57
CA PRO A 7 26.97 19.33 -18.40
C PRO A 7 26.94 18.19 -17.39
N TYR A 8 27.12 18.50 -16.12
CA TYR A 8 27.06 17.53 -15.04
C TYR A 8 26.43 18.14 -13.77
N ILE A 9 26.06 17.28 -12.82
CA ILE A 9 25.55 17.69 -11.51
C ILE A 9 26.69 17.56 -10.52
N ALA A 10 27.09 18.68 -9.91
CA ALA A 10 28.02 18.69 -8.79
C ALA A 10 27.23 18.50 -7.49
N THR A 11 27.55 17.47 -6.72
CA THR A 11 26.88 17.16 -5.45
C THR A 11 27.81 16.39 -4.52
N ASP A 12 27.60 16.53 -3.21
CA ASP A 12 28.21 15.71 -2.16
C ASP A 12 27.28 14.58 -1.68
N LEU A 13 26.05 14.49 -2.24
CA LEU A 13 25.12 13.41 -1.91
C LEU A 13 25.67 12.08 -2.43
N TYR A 14 25.57 11.04 -1.63
CA TYR A 14 25.88 9.67 -2.01
C TYR A 14 24.75 8.74 -1.58
N SER A 15 24.57 7.65 -2.31
CA SER A 15 23.69 6.58 -1.93
C SER A 15 24.26 5.83 -0.73
N GLY A 16 23.44 5.53 0.28
CA GLY A 16 23.96 4.84 1.45
C GLY A 16 22.98 4.77 2.62
N ILE A 17 23.50 4.21 3.70
CA ILE A 17 22.82 4.13 4.97
C ILE A 17 23.27 5.32 5.81
N TYR A 18 22.30 6.06 6.29
CA TYR A 18 22.47 7.19 7.18
C TYR A 18 21.86 6.87 8.55
N THR A 19 22.47 7.38 9.59
CA THR A 19 22.02 7.21 10.97
C THR A 19 21.83 8.57 11.65
N PRO A 20 21.21 8.66 12.83
CA PRO A 20 21.13 9.91 13.59
C PRO A 20 22.51 10.50 13.96
N ALA A 21 23.59 9.75 13.82
CA ALA A 21 24.95 10.28 13.95
C ALA A 21 25.42 11.02 12.68
N ASP A 22 24.85 10.70 11.52
CA ASP A 22 25.18 11.30 10.22
C ASP A 22 24.23 12.43 9.85
N ILE A 23 23.01 12.45 10.44
CA ILE A 23 21.93 13.40 10.11
C ILE A 23 21.47 14.11 11.38
N GLU A 24 21.62 15.41 11.45
CA GLU A 24 21.20 16.22 12.60
C GLU A 24 19.71 16.58 12.50
N ASN A 25 18.94 16.31 13.57
CA ASN A 25 17.50 16.60 13.66
C ASN A 25 16.69 16.04 12.48
N ASP A 26 16.97 14.80 12.10
CA ASP A 26 16.31 14.10 10.98
C ASP A 26 16.39 14.85 9.64
N THR A 27 17.31 15.81 9.50
CA THR A 27 17.45 16.65 8.30
C THR A 27 18.70 16.27 7.53
N LEU A 28 18.52 15.62 6.37
CA LEU A 28 19.60 15.32 5.43
C LEU A 28 20.02 16.62 4.75
N VAL A 29 21.30 17.00 4.88
CA VAL A 29 21.85 18.20 4.26
C VAL A 29 22.83 17.82 3.16
N PHE A 30 22.58 18.28 1.95
CA PHE A 30 23.51 18.09 0.82
C PHE A 30 23.45 19.27 -0.12
N TYR A 31 24.53 19.53 -0.84
CA TYR A 31 24.50 20.49 -1.94
C TYR A 31 24.30 19.78 -3.28
N ALA A 32 23.66 20.47 -4.22
CA ALA A 32 23.63 20.07 -5.61
C ALA A 32 23.46 21.31 -6.52
N TYR A 33 24.27 21.43 -7.54
CA TYR A 33 24.15 22.50 -8.53
C TYR A 33 24.59 22.03 -9.93
N PRO A 34 24.05 22.66 -10.99
CA PRO A 34 24.44 22.34 -12.36
C PRO A 34 25.81 22.94 -12.70
N ALA A 35 26.66 22.20 -13.37
CA ALA A 35 28.00 22.60 -13.80
C ALA A 35 28.30 22.15 -15.22
N GLY A 36 29.38 22.67 -15.87
CA GLY A 36 29.82 22.27 -17.20
C GLY A 36 29.10 22.97 -18.35
N GLY A 37 28.62 24.22 -18.15
CA GLY A 37 28.01 24.97 -19.26
C GLY A 37 27.09 26.10 -18.83
N ASP A 38 26.59 26.86 -19.79
CA ASP A 38 25.67 27.97 -19.58
C ASP A 38 24.20 27.53 -19.71
N ASN A 39 23.29 28.32 -19.11
CA ASN A 39 21.85 28.14 -19.15
C ASN A 39 21.39 26.77 -18.63
N LEU A 40 22.07 26.25 -17.60
CA LEU A 40 21.75 24.99 -16.93
C LEU A 40 20.82 25.23 -15.74
N SER A 41 19.91 24.30 -15.50
CA SER A 41 19.04 24.28 -14.32
C SER A 41 18.92 22.87 -13.77
N LEU A 42 18.72 22.76 -12.45
CA LEU A 42 18.59 21.49 -11.73
C LEU A 42 17.24 21.40 -11.08
N LYS A 43 16.59 20.24 -11.19
CA LYS A 43 15.42 19.87 -10.41
C LYS A 43 15.75 18.65 -9.55
N VAL A 44 15.47 18.74 -8.26
CA VAL A 44 15.72 17.69 -7.29
C VAL A 44 14.40 17.26 -6.67
N TYR A 45 14.13 15.98 -6.69
CA TYR A 45 12.90 15.39 -6.12
C TYR A 45 13.26 14.35 -5.07
N ILE A 46 12.42 14.22 -4.05
CA ILE A 46 12.49 13.16 -3.05
C ILE A 46 11.17 12.42 -2.96
N LYS A 47 11.23 11.11 -2.80
CA LYS A 47 10.08 10.27 -2.46
C LYS A 47 10.50 9.13 -1.56
N GLY A 48 9.54 8.55 -0.83
CA GLY A 48 9.72 7.24 -0.22
C GLY A 48 10.05 6.22 -1.32
N ARG A 49 10.95 5.28 -1.05
CA ARG A 49 11.45 4.32 -2.06
C ARG A 49 10.33 3.50 -2.69
N TYR A 50 9.30 3.20 -1.91
CA TYR A 50 8.16 2.36 -2.31
C TYR A 50 6.90 3.18 -2.62
N ASP A 51 7.00 4.51 -2.58
CA ASP A 51 5.87 5.37 -2.94
C ASP A 51 5.56 5.25 -4.43
N ASN A 52 4.30 5.01 -4.76
CA ASN A 52 3.80 4.91 -6.12
C ASN A 52 3.61 6.29 -6.79
N VAL A 53 4.53 7.22 -6.53
CA VAL A 53 4.54 8.54 -7.16
C VAL A 53 5.75 8.67 -8.08
N ASN A 54 5.57 9.23 -9.29
CA ASN A 54 6.64 9.25 -10.30
C ASN A 54 7.90 9.96 -9.81
N ASN A 55 7.79 11.20 -9.34
CA ASN A 55 8.96 11.99 -8.95
C ASN A 55 8.98 12.34 -7.45
N GLY A 56 7.84 12.29 -6.76
CA GLY A 56 7.72 12.71 -5.38
C GLY A 56 7.70 14.23 -5.21
N GLU A 57 8.14 14.70 -4.05
CA GLU A 57 8.17 16.11 -3.68
C GLU A 57 9.35 16.84 -4.36
N LEU A 58 9.09 18.00 -4.96
CA LEU A 58 10.13 18.88 -5.50
C LEU A 58 10.83 19.63 -4.36
N LEU A 59 12.12 19.39 -4.20
CA LEU A 59 12.95 20.08 -3.23
C LEU A 59 13.44 21.43 -3.77
N HIS A 60 13.47 22.42 -2.90
CA HIS A 60 14.00 23.76 -3.19
C HIS A 60 15.30 23.97 -2.41
N PRO A 61 16.39 24.41 -3.06
CA PRO A 61 17.64 24.71 -2.37
C PRO A 61 17.52 26.05 -1.63
N ASP A 62 18.36 26.22 -0.62
CA ASP A 62 18.62 27.54 0.00
C ASP A 62 19.50 28.43 -0.93
N GLU A 63 19.80 29.66 -0.46
CA GLU A 63 20.62 30.63 -1.22
C GLU A 63 22.03 30.14 -1.52
N GLN A 64 22.47 29.07 -0.84
CA GLN A 64 23.82 28.49 -0.99
C GLN A 64 23.79 27.14 -1.73
N SER A 65 22.64 26.80 -2.38
CA SER A 65 22.41 25.56 -3.10
C SER A 65 22.40 24.29 -2.25
N TYR A 66 22.09 24.41 -0.92
CA TYR A 66 21.86 23.27 -0.06
C TYR A 66 20.39 22.88 -0.02
N PHE A 67 20.15 21.57 -0.11
CA PHE A 67 18.86 20.94 0.09
C PHE A 67 18.77 20.36 1.49
N ARG A 68 17.58 20.43 2.12
CA ARG A 68 17.38 20.04 3.53
C ARG A 68 16.08 19.26 3.73
N PRO A 69 15.88 18.11 3.06
CA PRO A 69 14.71 17.29 3.32
C PRO A 69 14.75 16.73 4.74
N VAL A 70 13.57 16.69 5.38
CA VAL A 70 13.38 16.00 6.66
C VAL A 70 13.01 14.56 6.37
N LEU A 71 13.76 13.63 6.94
CA LEU A 71 13.57 12.19 6.75
C LEU A 71 12.91 11.59 7.99
N SER A 72 12.14 10.54 7.81
CA SER A 72 11.65 9.75 8.93
C SER A 72 12.57 8.55 9.15
N ILE A 73 12.88 8.27 10.40
CA ILE A 73 13.76 7.16 10.78
C ILE A 73 13.15 5.81 10.37
N ASN A 74 13.98 4.84 10.05
CA ASN A 74 13.63 3.51 9.54
C ASN A 74 12.86 3.53 8.19
N ASN A 75 13.08 4.57 7.38
CA ASN A 75 12.53 4.70 6.05
C ASN A 75 13.63 4.76 4.97
N GLU A 76 13.21 4.48 3.75
CA GLU A 76 14.04 4.53 2.56
C GLU A 76 13.51 5.55 1.58
N TYR A 77 14.43 6.25 0.93
CA TYR A 77 14.10 7.35 0.02
C TYR A 77 14.87 7.23 -1.28
N ILE A 78 14.29 7.75 -2.34
CA ILE A 78 14.97 8.00 -3.62
C ILE A 78 15.01 9.50 -3.84
N ILE A 79 16.23 10.05 -3.98
CA ILE A 79 16.44 11.41 -4.41
C ILE A 79 16.83 11.37 -5.90
N THR A 80 16.03 12.02 -6.74
CA THR A 80 16.22 12.04 -8.19
C THR A 80 16.55 13.44 -8.65
N MET A 81 17.62 13.58 -9.41
CA MET A 81 18.11 14.85 -9.94
C MET A 81 18.04 14.86 -11.47
N TYR A 82 17.44 15.90 -12.01
CA TYR A 82 17.31 16.14 -13.46
C TYR A 82 18.05 17.43 -13.84
N LEU A 83 18.98 17.31 -14.77
CA LEU A 83 19.74 18.44 -15.32
C LEU A 83 19.14 18.89 -16.64
N TYR A 84 18.86 20.18 -16.76
CA TYR A 84 18.30 20.77 -17.99
C TYR A 84 19.20 21.86 -18.54
N ARG A 85 19.20 21.98 -19.88
CA ARG A 85 19.72 23.14 -20.61
C ARG A 85 18.53 23.85 -21.26
N GLY A 86 18.13 24.99 -20.69
CA GLY A 86 16.84 25.59 -21.02
C GLY A 86 15.66 24.68 -20.64
N SER A 87 14.94 24.17 -21.64
CA SER A 87 13.85 23.19 -21.45
C SER A 87 14.22 21.76 -21.79
N GLU A 88 15.45 21.51 -22.27
CA GLU A 88 15.90 20.20 -22.73
C GLU A 88 16.64 19.45 -21.61
N LEU A 89 16.31 18.17 -21.41
CA LEU A 89 16.97 17.31 -20.44
C LEU A 89 18.38 16.93 -20.91
N CYS A 90 19.38 17.16 -20.06
CA CYS A 90 20.78 16.80 -20.31
C CYS A 90 21.07 15.41 -19.77
N GLY A 91 20.99 14.39 -20.59
CA GLY A 91 21.29 13.01 -20.22
C GLY A 91 20.18 12.35 -19.40
N SER A 92 20.52 11.28 -18.68
CA SER A 92 19.60 10.54 -17.82
C SER A 92 19.50 11.16 -16.43
N ALA A 93 18.40 10.92 -15.74
CA ALA A 93 18.25 11.30 -14.35
C ALA A 93 19.25 10.57 -13.44
N VAL A 94 19.85 11.30 -12.51
CA VAL A 94 20.73 10.72 -11.49
C VAL A 94 19.91 10.40 -10.26
N ARG A 95 20.05 9.19 -9.72
CA ARG A 95 19.29 8.72 -8.55
C ARG A 95 20.22 8.36 -7.41
N PHE A 96 19.82 8.75 -6.21
CA PHE A 96 20.47 8.40 -4.96
C PHE A 96 19.48 7.66 -4.08
N TYR A 97 19.92 6.54 -3.53
CA TYR A 97 19.13 5.69 -2.65
C TYR A 97 19.59 5.90 -1.22
N ILE A 98 18.69 6.42 -0.38
CA ILE A 98 18.97 6.81 0.99
C ILE A 98 18.20 5.88 1.92
N THR A 99 18.91 5.17 2.78
CA THR A 99 18.30 4.40 3.89
C THR A 99 18.60 5.14 5.18
N TYR A 100 17.57 5.66 5.86
CA TYR A 100 17.72 6.32 7.15
C TYR A 100 17.23 5.41 8.27
N ARG A 101 18.12 4.98 9.15
CA ARG A 101 17.82 4.05 10.22
C ARG A 101 18.51 4.38 11.53
N ASN A 102 17.97 3.84 12.63
CA ASN A 102 18.37 4.23 14.00
C ASN A 102 19.78 3.76 14.39
N GLN A 103 20.33 2.74 13.72
CA GLN A 103 21.65 2.20 14.04
C GLN A 103 22.45 1.87 12.77
N PRO A 104 23.79 2.00 12.80
CA PRO A 104 24.64 1.38 11.80
C PRO A 104 24.39 -0.13 11.79
N ALA A 105 24.84 -0.82 10.73
CA ALA A 105 24.92 -2.28 10.73
C ALA A 105 25.79 -2.69 11.94
N ASP A 106 25.15 -3.17 12.98
CA ASP A 106 25.81 -3.61 14.19
C ASP A 106 26.23 -5.08 14.08
N GLU A 107 26.88 -5.62 15.13
CA GLU A 107 27.28 -7.04 15.15
C GLU A 107 26.07 -7.99 15.08
N ASP A 108 24.89 -7.54 15.51
CA ASP A 108 23.63 -8.31 15.45
C ASP A 108 22.93 -8.20 14.07
N ASN A 109 23.28 -7.20 13.23
CA ASN A 109 22.69 -7.00 11.91
C ASN A 109 23.77 -6.77 10.82
N PRO A 110 24.67 -7.72 10.59
CA PRO A 110 25.77 -7.59 9.65
C PRO A 110 25.26 -7.49 8.20
N VAL A 111 25.97 -6.70 7.41
CA VAL A 111 25.78 -6.60 5.95
C VAL A 111 27.07 -7.00 5.23
N VAL A 112 26.93 -7.60 4.05
CA VAL A 112 28.07 -8.02 3.21
C VAL A 112 27.88 -7.41 1.82
N GLY A 113 28.98 -6.91 1.25
CA GLY A 113 29.02 -6.30 -0.09
C GLY A 113 28.85 -4.78 -0.08
N GLU A 114 29.05 -4.18 -1.23
CA GLU A 114 28.97 -2.72 -1.43
C GLU A 114 27.52 -2.23 -1.51
N HIS A 115 26.61 -3.11 -1.97
CA HIS A 115 25.21 -2.82 -2.23
C HIS A 115 24.30 -3.85 -1.53
N PRO A 116 24.31 -3.93 -0.18
CA PRO A 116 23.56 -4.95 0.52
C PRO A 116 22.06 -4.79 0.32
N PRO A 117 21.32 -5.90 0.24
CA PRO A 117 19.87 -5.88 0.17
C PRO A 117 19.23 -5.17 1.35
N VAL A 118 18.05 -4.62 1.14
CA VAL A 118 17.23 -4.00 2.18
C VAL A 118 16.13 -4.96 2.58
N ILE A 119 16.01 -5.22 3.89
CA ILE A 119 14.95 -6.04 4.49
C ILE A 119 14.01 -5.12 5.25
N THR A 120 12.71 -5.24 4.98
CA THR A 120 11.64 -4.57 5.73
C THR A 120 10.68 -5.59 6.29
N THR A 121 10.08 -5.28 7.44
CA THR A 121 9.13 -6.15 8.13
C THR A 121 7.97 -5.33 8.70
N ASN A 122 6.87 -6.00 9.06
CA ASN A 122 5.78 -5.38 9.82
C ASN A 122 6.12 -5.13 11.30
N ARG A 123 7.37 -5.42 11.71
CA ARG A 123 7.91 -5.07 13.05
C ARG A 123 8.83 -3.86 13.01
N ASP A 124 9.02 -3.24 11.87
CA ASP A 124 9.90 -2.08 11.74
C ASP A 124 9.29 -0.88 12.46
N GLY A 125 9.95 -0.48 13.55
CA GLY A 125 9.48 0.60 14.42
C GLY A 125 8.37 0.23 15.41
N ASP A 126 8.02 -1.06 15.50
CA ASP A 126 7.04 -1.57 16.45
C ASP A 126 7.69 -2.56 17.44
N ASP A 127 7.88 -2.10 18.68
CA ASP A 127 8.41 -2.87 19.80
C ASP A 127 7.29 -3.35 20.76
N SER A 128 6.04 -3.36 20.31
CA SER A 128 4.90 -3.76 21.14
C SER A 128 5.02 -5.22 21.58
N VAL A 129 4.54 -5.48 22.80
CA VAL A 129 4.51 -6.84 23.36
C VAL A 129 3.44 -7.64 22.65
N ILE A 130 3.83 -8.81 22.14
CA ILE A 130 2.92 -9.77 21.51
C ILE A 130 2.28 -10.59 22.64
N THR A 131 0.97 -10.77 22.57
CA THR A 131 0.22 -11.53 23.56
C THR A 131 -0.39 -12.79 22.98
N SER A 132 -0.54 -12.86 21.64
CA SER A 132 -0.95 -14.09 20.94
C SER A 132 0.23 -15.04 20.71
N SER A 133 -0.01 -16.34 20.91
CA SER A 133 0.96 -17.39 20.57
C SER A 133 1.16 -17.57 19.06
N ARG A 134 0.39 -16.90 18.23
CA ARG A 134 0.51 -16.90 16.77
C ARG A 134 0.77 -15.49 16.27
N PHE A 135 1.78 -15.36 15.42
CA PHE A 135 2.19 -14.07 14.89
C PHE A 135 2.46 -14.18 13.39
N LEU A 136 1.87 -13.28 12.61
CA LEU A 136 2.13 -13.16 11.18
C LEU A 136 3.29 -12.19 10.96
N LEU A 137 4.47 -12.72 10.66
CA LEU A 137 5.63 -11.93 10.27
C LEU A 137 5.60 -11.72 8.75
N ARG A 138 5.58 -10.46 8.33
CA ARG A 138 5.75 -10.07 6.93
C ARG A 138 7.17 -9.62 6.68
N VAL A 139 7.78 -10.18 5.64
CA VAL A 139 9.16 -9.88 5.24
C VAL A 139 9.18 -9.49 3.77
N ALA A 140 9.67 -8.31 3.47
CA ALA A 140 10.05 -7.95 2.11
C ALA A 140 11.55 -7.70 2.04
N ALA A 141 12.19 -8.21 0.99
CA ALA A 141 13.59 -7.94 0.71
C ALA A 141 13.76 -7.44 -0.73
N ARG A 142 14.64 -6.46 -0.91
CA ARG A 142 14.91 -5.85 -2.20
C ARG A 142 16.39 -5.65 -2.40
N THR A 143 16.86 -5.78 -3.64
CA THR A 143 18.23 -5.40 -3.99
C THR A 143 18.43 -3.90 -3.79
N TRP A 144 19.67 -3.46 -3.83
CA TRP A 144 20.00 -2.03 -3.74
C TRP A 144 19.27 -1.19 -4.80
N GLU A 145 19.05 -1.71 -6.00
CA GLU A 145 18.34 -1.05 -7.09
C GLU A 145 16.81 -1.08 -6.92
N GLY A 146 16.30 -1.81 -5.93
CA GLY A 146 14.88 -1.91 -5.63
C GLY A 146 14.17 -3.13 -6.23
N ASN A 147 14.89 -4.05 -6.88
CA ASN A 147 14.30 -5.27 -7.41
C ASN A 147 13.90 -6.22 -6.28
N VAL A 148 12.81 -6.94 -6.47
CA VAL A 148 12.32 -7.91 -5.47
C VAL A 148 13.32 -9.05 -5.32
N ILE A 149 13.66 -9.38 -4.08
CA ILE A 149 14.36 -10.61 -3.71
C ILE A 149 13.31 -11.65 -3.35
N TYR A 150 13.32 -12.78 -4.06
CA TYR A 150 12.33 -13.84 -3.90
C TYR A 150 12.66 -14.78 -2.74
N ALA A 151 11.67 -15.57 -2.30
CA ALA A 151 11.75 -16.43 -1.13
C ALA A 151 12.94 -17.42 -1.12
N ASN A 152 13.43 -17.85 -2.27
CA ASN A 152 14.60 -18.72 -2.40
C ASN A 152 15.92 -18.04 -2.01
N HIS A 153 15.94 -16.71 -1.90
CA HIS A 153 17.06 -15.91 -1.43
C HIS A 153 16.78 -15.23 -0.08
N ILE A 154 15.81 -15.76 0.67
CA ILE A 154 15.45 -15.30 2.01
C ILE A 154 15.39 -16.50 2.94
N VAL A 155 16.07 -16.41 4.09
CA VAL A 155 15.97 -17.39 5.17
C VAL A 155 15.49 -16.69 6.43
N VAL A 156 14.39 -17.19 6.98
CA VAL A 156 13.84 -16.71 8.26
C VAL A 156 13.94 -17.82 9.29
N THR A 157 14.38 -17.50 10.50
CA THR A 157 14.34 -18.42 11.64
C THR A 157 13.56 -17.83 12.81
N LEU A 158 12.93 -18.70 13.58
CA LEU A 158 12.38 -18.40 14.90
C LEU A 158 13.11 -19.25 15.92
N ASP A 159 13.76 -18.65 16.90
CA ASP A 159 14.57 -19.32 17.93
C ASP A 159 15.57 -20.32 17.34
N GLY A 160 16.16 -19.97 16.20
CA GLY A 160 17.11 -20.81 15.46
C GLY A 160 16.48 -21.90 14.58
N VAL A 161 15.15 -22.04 14.56
CA VAL A 161 14.45 -23.01 13.71
C VAL A 161 14.01 -22.32 12.41
N VAL A 162 14.44 -22.87 11.27
CA VAL A 162 14.09 -22.32 9.93
C VAL A 162 12.59 -22.42 9.69
N GLN A 163 12.01 -21.30 9.29
CA GLN A 163 10.62 -21.19 8.88
C GLN A 163 10.52 -21.45 7.38
N THR A 164 9.59 -22.32 6.97
CA THR A 164 9.43 -22.75 5.57
C THR A 164 8.06 -22.39 5.04
N ASN A 165 7.94 -22.42 3.71
CA ASN A 165 6.68 -22.23 2.98
C ASN A 165 5.96 -20.90 3.28
N PRO A 166 6.64 -19.75 3.12
CA PRO A 166 5.95 -18.47 3.21
C PRO A 166 4.92 -18.35 2.07
N THR A 167 3.84 -17.60 2.32
CA THR A 167 2.92 -17.17 1.28
C THR A 167 3.31 -15.79 0.74
N GLY A 168 2.68 -15.34 -0.36
CA GLY A 168 2.99 -14.06 -0.99
C GLY A 168 4.03 -14.14 -2.10
N SER A 169 4.20 -13.05 -2.83
CA SER A 169 5.07 -12.99 -4.02
C SER A 169 6.14 -11.89 -3.98
N THR A 170 5.88 -10.79 -3.31
CA THR A 170 6.79 -9.64 -3.14
C THR A 170 6.99 -9.25 -1.69
N VAL A 171 6.01 -9.55 -0.86
CA VAL A 171 6.04 -9.57 0.60
C VAL A 171 5.73 -11.00 1.00
N PHE A 172 6.59 -11.60 1.79
CA PHE A 172 6.48 -12.99 2.21
C PHE A 172 5.94 -13.06 3.63
N GLU A 173 4.89 -13.86 3.83
CA GLU A 173 4.18 -14.01 5.08
C GLU A 173 4.60 -15.32 5.75
N TYR A 174 5.16 -15.22 6.96
CA TYR A 174 5.58 -16.34 7.80
C TYR A 174 4.67 -16.46 9.01
N HIS A 175 3.96 -17.59 9.09
CA HIS A 175 3.07 -17.90 10.21
C HIS A 175 3.87 -18.46 11.38
N LEU A 176 4.32 -17.58 12.27
CA LEU A 176 5.12 -17.98 13.42
C LEU A 176 4.21 -18.54 14.53
N VAL A 177 4.67 -19.62 15.17
CA VAL A 177 4.06 -20.16 16.39
C VAL A 177 5.05 -19.94 17.53
N LEU A 178 4.76 -18.99 18.40
CA LEU A 178 5.60 -18.65 19.54
C LEU A 178 5.40 -19.70 20.64
N THR A 179 6.50 -20.23 21.18
CA THR A 179 6.43 -21.18 22.29
C THR A 179 6.03 -20.43 23.56
N PRO A 180 4.87 -20.71 24.16
CA PRO A 180 4.40 -19.92 25.28
C PRO A 180 5.17 -20.27 26.56
N PRO A 181 5.53 -19.27 27.40
CA PRO A 181 5.98 -19.47 28.76
C PRO A 181 4.82 -19.90 29.67
N ASN A 182 4.97 -19.85 30.99
CA ASN A 182 3.80 -20.01 31.88
C ASN A 182 2.88 -18.77 31.75
N VAL A 183 1.60 -18.97 32.07
CA VAL A 183 0.63 -17.86 32.04
C VAL A 183 1.08 -16.73 32.97
N GLY A 184 1.13 -15.52 32.45
CA GLY A 184 1.59 -14.33 33.16
C GLY A 184 3.09 -14.09 33.14
N ASP A 185 3.87 -14.98 32.50
CA ASP A 185 5.32 -14.80 32.31
C ASP A 185 5.62 -14.16 30.94
N ASP A 186 6.77 -13.50 30.84
CA ASP A 186 7.33 -12.92 29.62
C ASP A 186 8.45 -13.80 29.06
N ILE A 187 8.59 -13.83 27.76
CA ILE A 187 9.73 -14.41 27.05
C ILE A 187 10.04 -13.61 25.79
N ASP A 188 11.32 -13.48 25.47
CA ASP A 188 11.76 -12.89 24.21
C ASP A 188 12.04 -13.99 23.19
N HIS A 189 11.29 -14.02 22.09
CA HIS A 189 11.60 -14.84 20.93
C HIS A 189 12.54 -14.11 20.00
N VAL A 190 13.45 -14.86 19.37
CA VAL A 190 14.43 -14.31 18.44
C VAL A 190 14.09 -14.72 17.01
N VAL A 191 13.78 -13.75 16.17
CA VAL A 191 13.67 -13.96 14.73
C VAL A 191 14.96 -13.50 14.05
N THR A 192 15.50 -14.31 13.15
CA THR A 192 16.57 -13.88 12.26
C THR A 192 16.13 -13.96 10.81
N ILE A 193 16.57 -12.98 10.02
CA ILE A 193 16.26 -12.88 8.60
C ILE A 193 17.57 -12.66 7.87
N LEU A 194 17.89 -13.53 6.92
CA LEU A 194 19.01 -13.38 5.99
C LEU A 194 18.46 -13.24 4.57
N ALA A 195 18.82 -12.18 3.87
CA ALA A 195 18.51 -12.02 2.46
C ALA A 195 19.79 -11.76 1.66
N TRP A 196 19.87 -12.29 0.44
CA TRP A 196 21.03 -12.11 -0.45
C TRP A 196 20.58 -11.94 -1.90
N ASP A 197 21.40 -11.23 -2.68
CA ASP A 197 21.23 -11.07 -4.12
C ASP A 197 22.15 -12.00 -4.94
N ASP A 198 22.00 -11.96 -6.26
CA ASP A 198 22.80 -12.78 -7.19
C ASP A 198 24.26 -12.30 -7.30
N GLU A 199 24.59 -11.10 -6.82
CA GLU A 199 25.92 -10.52 -6.82
C GLU A 199 26.74 -10.89 -5.56
N GLY A 200 26.11 -11.56 -4.59
CA GLY A 200 26.71 -12.00 -3.35
C GLY A 200 26.67 -10.96 -2.23
N ASN A 201 25.93 -9.86 -2.41
CA ASN A 201 25.65 -8.98 -1.30
C ASN A 201 24.57 -9.61 -0.41
N SER A 202 24.65 -9.38 0.90
CA SER A 202 23.65 -9.90 1.83
C SER A 202 23.43 -9.00 3.02
N THR A 203 22.24 -9.11 3.59
CA THR A 203 21.84 -8.45 4.83
C THR A 203 21.27 -9.46 5.79
N PHE A 204 21.72 -9.41 7.02
CA PHE A 204 21.17 -10.18 8.13
C PHE A 204 20.47 -9.22 9.10
N ARG A 205 19.28 -9.59 9.56
CA ARG A 205 18.54 -8.86 10.59
C ARG A 205 18.15 -9.80 11.71
N LYS A 206 18.27 -9.28 12.94
CA LYS A 206 17.78 -9.91 14.14
C LYS A 206 16.68 -9.06 14.74
N LEU A 207 15.53 -9.65 14.97
CA LEU A 207 14.37 -9.04 15.62
C LEU A 207 14.13 -9.76 16.95
N ILE A 208 13.75 -8.98 17.95
CA ILE A 208 13.23 -9.52 19.21
C ILE A 208 11.72 -9.38 19.19
N LEU A 209 11.03 -10.48 19.47
CA LEU A 209 9.59 -10.51 19.63
C LEU A 209 9.27 -10.73 21.11
N PRO A 210 9.06 -9.66 21.90
CA PRO A 210 8.66 -9.81 23.29
C PRO A 210 7.25 -10.39 23.33
N TYR A 211 7.11 -11.51 24.05
CA TYR A 211 5.86 -12.23 24.17
C TYR A 211 5.45 -12.35 25.63
N HIS A 212 4.26 -11.85 25.96
CA HIS A 212 3.60 -12.00 27.27
C HIS A 212 2.46 -12.99 27.13
N ARG A 213 2.49 -14.08 27.88
CA ARG A 213 1.44 -15.07 27.85
C ARG A 213 0.28 -14.71 28.77
N VAL A 214 -0.88 -14.49 28.16
CA VAL A 214 -2.19 -14.41 28.87
C VAL A 214 -2.89 -15.78 28.88
N GLY A 215 -3.90 -15.96 29.72
CA GLY A 215 -4.71 -17.18 29.77
C GLY A 215 -5.64 -17.29 28.56
N GLU A 216 -5.93 -18.52 28.12
CA GLU A 216 -6.92 -18.74 27.06
C GLU A 216 -8.28 -18.13 27.43
N GLY A 217 -8.85 -17.31 26.55
CA GLY A 217 -10.10 -16.59 26.78
C GLY A 217 -9.98 -15.29 27.60
N ASP A 218 -8.79 -14.97 28.13
CA ASP A 218 -8.55 -13.67 28.77
C ASP A 218 -8.47 -12.55 27.71
N GLU A 219 -8.79 -11.31 28.13
CA GLU A 219 -8.60 -10.14 27.26
C GLU A 219 -7.13 -10.02 26.83
N ASN A 220 -6.94 -9.88 25.52
CA ASN A 220 -5.63 -9.85 24.88
C ASN A 220 -5.37 -8.57 24.09
N GLY A 221 -6.00 -7.50 24.47
CA GLY A 221 -5.90 -6.20 23.83
C GLY A 221 -7.12 -5.80 23.02
N SER A 222 -6.97 -4.82 22.18
CA SER A 222 -8.02 -4.24 21.32
C SER A 222 -7.51 -4.10 19.90
N ILE A 223 -8.40 -4.33 18.94
CA ILE A 223 -8.15 -4.07 17.52
C ILE A 223 -9.19 -3.08 17.00
N HIS A 224 -8.85 -2.34 15.97
CA HIS A 224 -9.80 -1.53 15.25
C HIS A 224 -10.47 -2.37 14.16
N ILE A 225 -11.82 -2.41 14.10
CA ILE A 225 -12.56 -3.15 13.09
C ILE A 225 -13.40 -2.20 12.26
N SER A 226 -13.26 -2.25 10.94
CA SER A 226 -14.14 -1.56 10.01
C SER A 226 -14.81 -2.53 9.03
N ILE A 227 -16.10 -2.30 8.77
CA ILE A 227 -16.85 -2.98 7.71
C ILE A 227 -17.14 -1.94 6.63
N ASP A 228 -16.53 -2.10 5.48
CA ASP A 228 -16.51 -1.11 4.41
C ASP A 228 -17.22 -1.63 3.16
N ALA A 229 -18.28 -0.92 2.77
CA ALA A 229 -19.06 -1.16 1.57
C ALA A 229 -19.04 0.09 0.64
N THR A 230 -17.90 0.79 0.58
CA THR A 230 -17.71 1.99 -0.26
C THR A 230 -17.96 1.71 -1.73
N THR A 231 -17.63 0.52 -2.22
CA THR A 231 -17.92 0.08 -3.59
C THR A 231 -19.42 0.07 -3.93
N LEU A 232 -20.27 -0.02 -2.89
CA LEU A 232 -21.72 0.04 -3.01
C LEU A 232 -22.31 1.42 -2.71
N GLY A 233 -21.45 2.44 -2.49
CA GLY A 233 -21.87 3.79 -2.11
C GLY A 233 -22.36 3.90 -0.65
N LEU A 234 -22.20 2.87 0.16
CA LEU A 234 -22.63 2.84 1.56
C LEU A 234 -21.56 3.39 2.52
N GLY A 235 -20.30 3.50 2.06
CA GLY A 235 -19.17 3.90 2.89
C GLY A 235 -18.83 2.86 3.96
N ILE A 236 -18.24 3.33 5.06
CA ILE A 236 -17.96 2.50 6.24
C ILE A 236 -19.26 2.33 7.03
N ILE A 237 -19.70 1.08 7.20
CA ILE A 237 -20.98 0.75 7.87
C ILE A 237 -20.80 0.38 9.33
N ILE A 238 -19.60 -0.10 9.72
CA ILE A 238 -19.17 -0.27 11.12
C ILE A 238 -17.74 0.25 11.21
N ASP A 239 -17.44 0.94 12.31
CA ASP A 239 -16.13 1.53 12.61
C ASP A 239 -16.00 1.59 14.14
N ASP A 240 -15.31 0.59 14.74
CA ASP A 240 -15.31 0.41 16.20
C ASP A 240 -14.02 -0.25 16.69
N ASP A 241 -13.62 0.09 17.92
CA ASP A 241 -12.56 -0.60 18.63
C ASP A 241 -13.12 -1.81 19.37
N TYR A 242 -12.52 -2.98 19.16
CA TYR A 242 -13.08 -4.24 19.62
C TYR A 242 -12.06 -5.08 20.38
N THR A 243 -12.43 -5.52 21.58
CA THR A 243 -11.58 -6.36 22.42
C THR A 243 -11.34 -7.72 21.77
N VAL A 244 -10.11 -8.18 21.77
CA VAL A 244 -9.72 -9.55 21.38
C VAL A 244 -9.37 -10.37 22.60
N HIS A 245 -9.58 -11.69 22.53
CA HIS A 245 -9.23 -12.62 23.61
C HIS A 245 -8.18 -13.61 23.15
N GLU A 246 -7.37 -14.09 24.09
CA GLU A 246 -6.32 -15.07 23.76
C GLU A 246 -6.92 -16.33 23.15
N GLY A 247 -6.36 -16.73 22.02
CA GLY A 247 -6.80 -17.89 21.23
C GLY A 247 -7.94 -17.62 20.26
N GLU A 248 -8.49 -16.40 20.22
CA GLU A 248 -9.44 -16.02 19.17
C GLU A 248 -8.73 -15.73 17.85
N ASN A 249 -9.24 -16.30 16.76
CA ASN A 249 -8.86 -15.89 15.42
C ASN A 249 -9.78 -14.80 14.87
N ALA A 250 -9.41 -14.21 13.73
CA ALA A 250 -10.16 -13.09 13.14
C ALA A 250 -11.61 -13.45 12.78
N ALA A 251 -11.91 -14.72 12.44
CA ALA A 251 -13.27 -15.15 12.16
C ALA A 251 -14.13 -15.17 13.45
N GLU A 252 -13.56 -15.62 14.58
CA GLU A 252 -14.26 -15.63 15.86
C GLU A 252 -14.54 -14.22 16.35
N VAL A 253 -13.56 -13.33 16.26
CA VAL A 253 -13.71 -11.90 16.60
C VAL A 253 -14.78 -11.24 15.73
N LEU A 254 -14.74 -11.45 14.42
CA LEU A 254 -15.71 -10.87 13.47
C LEU A 254 -17.13 -11.38 13.74
N LEU A 255 -17.30 -12.67 14.02
CA LEU A 255 -18.64 -13.23 14.34
C LEU A 255 -19.19 -12.70 15.65
N ARG A 256 -18.35 -12.48 16.66
CA ARG A 256 -18.75 -11.87 17.92
C ARG A 256 -19.16 -10.40 17.72
N LEU A 257 -18.41 -9.64 16.92
CA LEU A 257 -18.81 -8.29 16.51
C LEU A 257 -20.17 -8.32 15.81
N PHE A 258 -20.39 -9.22 14.88
CA PHE A 258 -21.67 -9.33 14.17
C PHE A 258 -22.84 -9.65 15.11
N GLU A 259 -22.62 -10.54 16.07
CA GLU A 259 -23.64 -10.84 17.09
C GLU A 259 -24.02 -9.59 17.92
N ASP A 260 -23.01 -8.82 18.35
CA ASP A 260 -23.21 -7.60 19.14
C ASP A 260 -23.96 -6.50 18.35
N TYR A 261 -23.76 -6.45 17.02
CA TYR A 261 -24.46 -5.51 16.13
C TYR A 261 -25.79 -6.07 15.59
N GLY A 262 -26.15 -7.31 15.94
CA GLY A 262 -27.36 -7.96 15.43
C GLY A 262 -27.28 -8.28 13.92
N ILE A 263 -26.09 -8.57 13.41
CA ILE A 263 -25.83 -8.99 12.03
C ILE A 263 -25.85 -10.51 11.97
N GLU A 264 -26.64 -11.08 11.04
CA GLU A 264 -26.56 -12.50 10.75
C GLU A 264 -25.47 -12.74 9.68
N ALA A 265 -24.48 -13.57 10.00
CA ALA A 265 -23.44 -13.98 9.08
C ALA A 265 -23.77 -15.33 8.44
N GLN A 266 -23.79 -15.38 7.10
CA GLN A 266 -23.88 -16.63 6.36
C GLN A 266 -22.50 -17.01 5.84
N PHE A 267 -21.97 -18.15 6.29
CA PHE A 267 -20.62 -18.60 5.98
C PHE A 267 -20.57 -20.10 5.73
N SER A 268 -19.46 -20.56 5.16
CA SER A 268 -19.09 -21.97 5.08
C SER A 268 -17.86 -22.27 5.94
N GLY A 269 -17.64 -23.56 6.24
CA GLY A 269 -16.61 -23.98 7.18
C GLY A 269 -17.02 -23.78 8.62
N THR A 270 -16.04 -23.61 9.49
CA THR A 270 -16.23 -23.22 10.89
C THR A 270 -15.32 -22.04 11.23
N PRO A 271 -15.56 -21.28 12.30
CA PRO A 271 -14.69 -20.15 12.65
C PRO A 271 -13.21 -20.54 12.76
N ARG A 272 -12.91 -21.76 13.16
CA ARG A 272 -11.53 -22.28 13.33
C ARG A 272 -10.98 -23.06 12.13
N LEU A 273 -11.80 -23.31 11.09
CA LEU A 273 -11.35 -24.13 9.95
C LEU A 273 -12.08 -23.75 8.67
N ASN A 274 -11.33 -23.26 7.66
CA ASN A 274 -11.83 -22.94 6.33
C ASN A 274 -13.06 -21.99 6.36
N PHE A 275 -13.01 -21.01 7.26
CA PHE A 275 -14.08 -20.01 7.36
C PHE A 275 -14.11 -19.16 6.08
N TYR A 276 -15.29 -19.09 5.46
CA TYR A 276 -15.54 -18.25 4.31
C TYR A 276 -16.88 -17.51 4.49
N LEU A 277 -16.79 -16.17 4.68
CA LEU A 277 -17.96 -15.31 4.80
C LEU A 277 -18.62 -15.14 3.44
N ARG A 278 -19.83 -15.64 3.30
CA ARG A 278 -20.60 -15.58 2.05
C ARG A 278 -21.47 -14.34 1.99
N ARG A 279 -22.13 -13.99 3.09
CA ARG A 279 -23.14 -12.94 3.13
C ARG A 279 -23.32 -12.42 4.55
N ILE A 280 -23.64 -11.13 4.68
CA ILE A 280 -24.16 -10.53 5.90
C ILE A 280 -25.61 -10.14 5.66
N VAL A 281 -26.48 -10.36 6.67
CA VAL A 281 -27.88 -9.97 6.67
C VAL A 281 -28.10 -8.99 7.82
N TRP A 282 -28.52 -7.78 7.51
CA TRP A 282 -28.65 -6.72 8.51
C TRP A 282 -29.70 -5.67 8.13
N GLY A 283 -30.95 -5.92 8.51
CA GLY A 283 -32.05 -5.00 8.24
C GLY A 283 -32.15 -4.67 6.74
N ASP A 284 -32.32 -3.40 6.41
CA ASP A 284 -32.41 -2.92 5.02
C ASP A 284 -31.06 -2.47 4.47
N ILE A 285 -29.95 -3.17 4.76
CA ILE A 285 -28.57 -2.74 4.45
C ILE A 285 -28.37 -2.38 2.96
N ALA A 286 -28.97 -3.13 2.06
CA ALA A 286 -28.83 -2.92 0.63
C ALA A 286 -29.88 -1.96 0.03
N TYR A 287 -30.75 -1.37 0.85
CA TYR A 287 -31.83 -0.49 0.35
C TYR A 287 -31.31 0.79 -0.33
N SER A 288 -30.21 1.33 0.16
CA SER A 288 -29.59 2.57 -0.34
C SER A 288 -28.32 2.36 -1.13
N VAL A 289 -28.14 1.16 -1.69
CA VAL A 289 -26.98 0.89 -2.56
C VAL A 289 -27.04 1.78 -3.82
N GLU A 290 -25.98 2.52 -4.02
CA GLU A 290 -25.74 3.36 -5.20
C GLU A 290 -24.26 3.21 -5.62
N ILE A 291 -24.02 2.24 -6.51
CA ILE A 291 -22.66 1.95 -6.98
C ILE A 291 -22.11 3.19 -7.69
N PRO A 292 -20.89 3.68 -7.34
CA PRO A 292 -20.29 4.83 -7.99
C PRO A 292 -20.26 4.67 -9.51
N PRO A 293 -20.75 5.66 -10.29
CA PRO A 293 -20.84 5.53 -11.75
C PRO A 293 -19.50 5.21 -12.41
N GLU A 294 -18.41 5.81 -11.93
CA GLU A 294 -17.06 5.57 -12.45
C GLU A 294 -16.61 4.13 -12.23
N LEU A 295 -16.92 3.54 -11.06
CA LEU A 295 -16.66 2.13 -10.78
C LEU A 295 -17.49 1.25 -11.69
N TRP A 296 -18.79 1.58 -11.87
CA TRP A 296 -19.66 0.79 -12.71
C TRP A 296 -19.21 0.78 -14.17
N GLU A 297 -18.75 1.92 -14.70
CA GLU A 297 -18.18 2.01 -16.04
C GLU A 297 -16.94 1.13 -16.21
N LEU A 298 -16.08 1.08 -15.19
CA LEU A 298 -14.88 0.23 -15.20
C LEU A 298 -15.24 -1.26 -15.16
N ILE A 299 -16.21 -1.67 -14.35
CA ILE A 299 -16.74 -3.05 -14.29
C ILE A 299 -17.26 -3.48 -15.67
N LEU A 300 -18.03 -2.62 -16.34
CA LEU A 300 -18.54 -2.90 -17.68
C LEU A 300 -17.42 -2.96 -18.73
N ARG A 301 -16.45 -2.06 -18.65
CA ARG A 301 -15.25 -2.04 -19.53
C ARG A 301 -14.38 -3.27 -19.34
N ASP A 302 -14.27 -3.75 -18.10
CA ASP A 302 -13.55 -4.98 -17.76
C ASP A 302 -14.23 -6.24 -18.29
N GLY A 303 -15.52 -6.16 -18.63
CA GLY A 303 -16.30 -7.29 -19.14
C GLY A 303 -16.71 -8.28 -18.06
N ILE A 304 -16.73 -7.84 -16.79
CA ILE A 304 -17.22 -8.66 -15.69
C ILE A 304 -18.71 -8.97 -15.86
N THR A 305 -19.08 -10.23 -15.65
CA THR A 305 -20.46 -10.68 -15.78
C THR A 305 -21.33 -10.08 -14.67
N LEU A 306 -22.39 -9.38 -15.04
CA LEU A 306 -23.36 -8.84 -14.11
C LEU A 306 -24.35 -9.93 -13.64
N THR A 307 -24.89 -9.75 -12.43
CA THR A 307 -25.94 -10.59 -11.87
C THR A 307 -27.11 -9.75 -11.41
N ASP A 308 -28.30 -10.32 -11.46
CA ASP A 308 -29.52 -9.71 -10.87
C ASP A 308 -29.73 -10.15 -9.42
N GLN A 309 -28.75 -10.84 -8.82
CA GLN A 309 -28.83 -11.31 -7.44
C GLN A 309 -28.46 -10.18 -6.50
N HIS A 310 -29.39 -9.72 -5.74
CA HIS A 310 -29.23 -8.88 -4.55
C HIS A 310 -30.55 -8.83 -3.79
N ASP A 311 -30.46 -9.00 -2.51
CA ASP A 311 -31.61 -8.87 -1.61
C ASP A 311 -31.48 -7.54 -0.87
N ARG A 312 -32.62 -6.95 -0.50
CA ARG A 312 -32.67 -5.65 0.18
C ARG A 312 -32.02 -5.66 1.56
N ASP A 313 -32.08 -6.77 2.25
CA ASP A 313 -31.67 -6.94 3.63
C ASP A 313 -30.27 -7.56 3.78
N SER A 314 -29.57 -7.80 2.69
CA SER A 314 -28.30 -8.51 2.74
C SER A 314 -27.30 -8.07 1.65
N ILE A 315 -26.02 -8.30 1.94
CA ILE A 315 -24.90 -8.09 0.99
C ILE A 315 -23.99 -9.32 1.04
N GLY A 316 -23.72 -9.92 -0.13
CA GLY A 316 -22.92 -11.14 -0.19
C GLY A 316 -22.27 -11.43 -1.53
N GLU A 317 -21.60 -12.57 -1.58
CA GLU A 317 -20.97 -13.06 -2.80
C GLU A 317 -21.98 -13.16 -3.95
N PHE A 318 -21.50 -12.76 -5.14
CA PHE A 318 -22.27 -12.73 -6.39
C PHE A 318 -23.44 -11.73 -6.44
N ASP A 319 -23.57 -10.84 -5.47
CA ASP A 319 -24.49 -9.71 -5.57
C ASP A 319 -23.93 -8.67 -6.57
N PHE A 320 -24.79 -8.22 -7.51
CA PHE A 320 -24.47 -7.26 -8.57
C PHE A 320 -23.50 -7.77 -9.66
N THR A 321 -22.46 -8.50 -9.30
CA THR A 321 -21.49 -9.08 -10.25
C THR A 321 -21.09 -10.51 -9.85
N ARG A 322 -20.54 -11.28 -10.80
CA ARG A 322 -19.99 -12.60 -10.48
C ARG A 322 -18.65 -12.57 -9.74
N CYS A 323 -18.07 -11.40 -9.63
CA CYS A 323 -16.78 -11.17 -8.97
C CYS A 323 -16.92 -10.47 -7.62
N SER A 324 -18.15 -10.29 -7.14
CA SER A 324 -18.40 -9.63 -5.87
C SER A 324 -18.26 -10.57 -4.68
N GLY A 325 -17.91 -9.98 -3.54
CA GLY A 325 -17.79 -10.68 -2.27
C GLY A 325 -17.05 -9.88 -1.21
N TRP A 326 -16.92 -10.47 -0.03
CA TRP A 326 -16.21 -9.87 1.09
C TRP A 326 -14.73 -10.30 1.08
N MET A 327 -13.84 -9.33 1.18
CA MET A 327 -12.41 -9.53 1.38
C MET A 327 -11.97 -8.82 2.66
N TYR A 328 -10.97 -9.36 3.34
CA TYR A 328 -10.45 -8.69 4.53
C TYR A 328 -9.00 -8.25 4.34
N CYS A 329 -8.62 -7.17 4.99
CA CYS A 329 -7.26 -6.73 5.11
C CYS A 329 -6.87 -6.50 6.57
N ILE A 330 -5.60 -6.62 6.85
CA ILE A 330 -4.99 -6.32 8.15
C ILE A 330 -3.92 -5.26 7.93
N ASN A 331 -4.03 -4.16 8.68
CA ASN A 331 -3.07 -3.06 8.60
C ASN A 331 -2.88 -2.59 7.14
N GLY A 332 -3.98 -2.48 6.38
CA GLY A 332 -4.00 -2.08 4.98
C GLY A 332 -3.53 -3.14 3.97
N MET A 333 -3.15 -4.34 4.40
CA MET A 333 -2.70 -5.42 3.53
C MET A 333 -3.68 -6.59 3.48
N TYR A 334 -3.92 -7.14 2.29
CA TYR A 334 -4.76 -8.32 2.10
C TYR A 334 -3.89 -9.57 2.27
N PRO A 335 -4.06 -10.36 3.37
CA PRO A 335 -3.23 -11.53 3.60
C PRO A 335 -3.60 -12.69 2.69
N GLY A 336 -2.62 -13.55 2.39
CA GLY A 336 -2.80 -14.76 1.57
C GLY A 336 -3.43 -15.95 2.34
N ILE A 337 -4.03 -15.69 3.53
CA ILE A 337 -4.66 -16.70 4.38
C ILE A 337 -6.09 -16.35 4.70
N GLY A 338 -6.88 -17.31 5.16
CA GLY A 338 -8.26 -17.10 5.58
C GLY A 338 -8.37 -16.48 6.98
N LEU A 339 -9.54 -15.87 7.28
CA LEU A 339 -9.85 -15.32 8.61
C LEU A 339 -9.69 -16.34 9.76
N SER A 340 -9.88 -17.63 9.50
CA SER A 340 -9.67 -18.72 10.48
C SER A 340 -8.22 -18.98 10.84
N GLU A 341 -7.28 -18.45 10.06
CA GLU A 341 -5.84 -18.68 10.23
C GLU A 341 -5.12 -17.46 10.80
N TYR A 342 -5.75 -16.29 10.73
CA TYR A 342 -5.22 -15.05 11.29
C TYR A 342 -5.66 -14.87 12.75
N TYR A 343 -4.69 -14.62 13.63
CA TYR A 343 -4.90 -14.35 15.04
C TYR A 343 -4.53 -12.89 15.31
N PRO A 344 -5.53 -12.01 15.53
CA PRO A 344 -5.29 -10.58 15.71
C PRO A 344 -4.45 -10.32 16.96
N ILE A 345 -3.60 -9.30 16.88
CA ILE A 345 -2.82 -8.78 18.01
C ILE A 345 -3.31 -7.39 18.38
N ASN A 346 -2.96 -6.95 19.61
CA ASN A 346 -3.31 -5.60 20.06
C ASN A 346 -2.81 -4.52 19.09
N GLY A 347 -3.71 -3.64 18.68
CA GLY A 347 -3.43 -2.52 17.77
C GLY A 347 -3.58 -2.86 16.28
N ASP A 348 -3.95 -4.09 15.91
CA ASP A 348 -4.27 -4.39 14.51
C ASP A 348 -5.50 -3.61 14.03
N GLU A 349 -5.49 -3.27 12.74
CA GLU A 349 -6.63 -2.76 12.00
C GLU A 349 -7.17 -3.86 11.09
N LEU A 350 -8.32 -4.44 11.44
CA LEU A 350 -9.02 -5.44 10.62
C LEU A 350 -10.12 -4.74 9.83
N CYS A 351 -9.97 -4.70 8.50
CA CYS A 351 -10.99 -4.15 7.65
C CYS A 351 -11.64 -5.25 6.79
N LEU A 352 -12.97 -5.35 6.81
CA LEU A 352 -13.75 -6.21 5.92
C LEU A 352 -14.33 -5.34 4.81
N ARG A 353 -13.86 -5.49 3.57
CA ARG A 353 -14.25 -4.69 2.40
C ARG A 353 -15.07 -5.49 1.42
N PHE A 354 -16.14 -4.88 0.90
CA PHE A 354 -16.91 -5.47 -0.19
C PHE A 354 -16.32 -5.09 -1.54
N THR A 355 -16.02 -6.08 -2.38
CA THR A 355 -15.54 -5.88 -3.76
C THR A 355 -16.64 -6.25 -4.77
N LEU A 356 -16.67 -5.55 -5.91
CA LEU A 356 -17.46 -5.88 -7.09
C LEU A 356 -16.64 -6.50 -8.20
N ALA A 357 -15.30 -6.50 -8.06
CA ALA A 357 -14.37 -6.80 -9.14
C ALA A 357 -13.20 -7.70 -8.72
N LEU A 358 -13.45 -8.66 -7.83
CA LEU A 358 -12.44 -9.60 -7.33
C LEU A 358 -11.22 -8.87 -6.74
N GLY A 359 -11.46 -7.78 -5.99
CA GLY A 359 -10.43 -6.99 -5.34
C GLY A 359 -9.76 -5.91 -6.19
N LYS A 360 -10.02 -5.80 -7.51
CA LYS A 360 -9.45 -4.75 -8.38
C LYS A 360 -9.86 -3.34 -7.96
N ASP A 361 -11.07 -3.21 -7.43
CA ASP A 361 -11.72 -1.99 -6.99
C ASP A 361 -11.36 -1.56 -5.57
N ILE A 362 -10.75 -2.45 -4.78
CA ILE A 362 -10.36 -2.22 -3.38
C ILE A 362 -8.86 -2.46 -3.12
N GLY A 363 -8.07 -2.85 -4.13
CA GLY A 363 -6.63 -3.10 -4.00
C GLY A 363 -6.26 -4.49 -3.50
N GLY A 364 -7.21 -5.43 -3.44
CA GLY A 364 -7.01 -6.80 -2.93
C GLY A 364 -6.82 -7.88 -4.01
N TYR A 365 -6.66 -7.50 -5.28
CA TYR A 365 -6.66 -8.47 -6.39
C TYR A 365 -5.55 -9.52 -6.29
N ASP A 366 -4.34 -9.12 -5.87
CA ASP A 366 -3.20 -10.02 -5.76
C ASP A 366 -3.39 -11.12 -4.69
N ALA A 367 -4.20 -10.85 -3.66
CA ALA A 367 -4.52 -11.81 -2.62
C ALA A 367 -5.47 -12.94 -3.07
N THR A 368 -6.11 -12.80 -4.24
CA THR A 368 -7.04 -13.82 -4.76
C THR A 368 -6.35 -15.06 -5.34
N GLY A 369 -5.03 -15.09 -5.34
CA GLY A 369 -4.24 -16.23 -5.80
C GLY A 369 -4.40 -16.52 -7.29
N SER A 370 -3.67 -15.83 -8.14
CA SER A 370 -3.65 -16.01 -9.58
C SER A 370 -4.98 -15.79 -10.29
N GLY A 371 -5.31 -14.58 -10.48
CA GLY A 371 -6.09 -14.10 -11.58
C GLY A 371 -7.24 -14.98 -11.97
N GLY A 372 -8.34 -14.88 -11.28
CA GLY A 372 -9.58 -15.34 -11.89
C GLY A 372 -9.63 -14.77 -13.29
N SER A 373 -9.91 -15.62 -14.26
CA SER A 373 -9.94 -15.30 -15.70
C SER A 373 -11.08 -14.33 -16.08
N GLU A 374 -11.76 -13.71 -15.12
CA GLU A 374 -12.83 -12.76 -15.39
C GLU A 374 -12.28 -11.33 -15.42
N GLY A 375 -12.48 -10.71 -16.57
CA GLY A 375 -12.07 -9.35 -16.85
C GLY A 375 -10.79 -9.24 -17.67
N SER A 376 -10.70 -8.13 -18.40
CA SER A 376 -9.57 -7.82 -19.28
C SER A 376 -8.62 -6.78 -18.73
N LEU A 377 -9.03 -6.07 -17.66
CA LEU A 377 -8.24 -5.02 -17.02
C LEU A 377 -7.35 -5.61 -15.92
N SER A 378 -6.11 -5.16 -15.84
CA SER A 378 -5.19 -5.58 -14.78
C SER A 378 -5.34 -4.76 -13.50
N SER A 379 -5.92 -3.55 -13.59
CA SER A 379 -6.20 -2.65 -12.46
C SER A 379 -7.25 -1.64 -12.88
N TYR A 380 -7.96 -1.07 -11.92
CA TYR A 380 -8.93 0.01 -12.16
C TYR A 380 -8.30 1.41 -12.05
N CYS A 381 -7.01 1.50 -11.71
CA CYS A 381 -6.31 2.76 -11.44
C CYS A 381 -7.05 3.65 -10.43
N GLY A 382 -7.81 3.03 -9.53
CA GLY A 382 -8.58 3.68 -8.49
C GLY A 382 -9.05 2.67 -7.46
N LEU A 383 -9.22 3.14 -6.22
CA LEU A 383 -9.70 2.35 -5.10
C LEU A 383 -10.91 3.03 -4.47
N TRP A 384 -11.97 2.27 -4.24
CA TRP A 384 -13.20 2.69 -3.53
C TRP A 384 -13.18 2.06 -2.14
N ILE A 385 -12.51 2.71 -1.22
CA ILE A 385 -12.27 2.26 0.15
C ILE A 385 -12.43 3.40 1.15
N ASP A 386 -12.63 3.05 2.41
CA ASP A 386 -12.64 3.97 3.55
C ASP A 386 -13.63 5.15 3.40
N GLY A 387 -14.78 4.87 2.78
CA GLY A 387 -15.83 5.86 2.51
C GLY A 387 -15.50 6.84 1.38
N GLY A 388 -14.43 6.62 0.60
CA GLY A 388 -13.96 7.55 -0.41
C GLY A 388 -13.41 6.87 -1.67
N PHE A 389 -12.71 7.69 -2.47
CA PHE A 389 -12.04 7.27 -3.69
C PHE A 389 -10.59 7.71 -3.67
N ILE A 390 -9.67 6.78 -3.96
CA ILE A 390 -8.24 7.04 -4.10
C ILE A 390 -7.85 6.82 -5.56
N GLN A 391 -7.37 7.87 -6.23
CA GLN A 391 -6.84 7.77 -7.59
C GLN A 391 -5.45 7.16 -7.57
N LEU A 392 -5.25 6.09 -8.33
CA LEU A 392 -3.94 5.51 -8.60
C LEU A 392 -3.40 6.00 -9.94
N GLU A 393 -2.08 5.88 -10.14
CA GLU A 393 -1.45 6.28 -11.39
C GLU A 393 -1.85 5.41 -12.57
N HIS A 394 -2.14 6.09 -13.68
CA HIS A 394 -2.31 5.45 -14.98
C HIS A 394 -0.95 5.20 -15.63
N ASP A 395 -0.85 4.11 -16.36
CA ASP A 395 0.30 3.74 -17.17
C ASP A 395 -0.06 3.93 -18.66
N TYR A 396 0.13 5.16 -19.16
CA TYR A 396 -0.31 5.57 -20.49
C TYR A 396 0.70 5.23 -21.57
N GLU A 397 0.24 4.56 -22.62
CA GLU A 397 0.97 4.29 -23.85
C GLU A 397 0.34 5.04 -25.02
N ILE A 398 1.16 5.52 -25.96
CA ILE A 398 0.66 6.17 -27.18
C ILE A 398 0.06 5.11 -28.09
N ILE A 399 -1.22 5.24 -28.42
CA ILE A 399 -1.92 4.35 -29.36
C ILE A 399 -2.15 4.97 -30.73
N GLN A 400 -2.20 6.30 -30.79
CA GLN A 400 -2.37 7.04 -32.05
C GLN A 400 -1.69 8.40 -31.99
N ARG A 401 -1.09 8.82 -33.10
CA ARG A 401 -0.56 10.16 -33.30
C ARG A 401 -0.98 10.67 -34.67
N VAL A 402 -1.56 11.87 -34.71
CA VAL A 402 -1.93 12.59 -35.92
C VAL A 402 -1.20 13.93 -35.87
N GLU A 403 -0.30 14.16 -36.81
CA GLU A 403 0.44 15.42 -36.88
C GLU A 403 -0.46 16.56 -37.28
N PRO A 404 -0.30 17.78 -36.70
CA PRO A 404 -1.06 18.93 -37.10
C PRO A 404 -0.64 19.40 -38.51
N THR A 405 -1.58 20.02 -39.22
CA THR A 405 -1.30 20.75 -40.46
C THR A 405 -1.28 22.25 -40.19
N ASP A 406 -1.09 23.07 -41.22
CA ASP A 406 -1.13 24.52 -41.10
C ASP A 406 -2.52 25.01 -40.67
N ASP A 407 -3.58 24.28 -41.05
CA ASP A 407 -4.98 24.68 -40.89
C ASP A 407 -5.77 23.77 -39.92
N GLU A 408 -5.28 22.61 -39.60
CA GLU A 408 -5.99 21.62 -38.75
C GLU A 408 -5.12 21.14 -37.57
N ASP A 409 -5.75 21.02 -36.40
CA ASP A 409 -5.13 20.48 -35.22
C ASP A 409 -4.82 18.99 -35.39
N GLY A 410 -3.64 18.55 -34.92
CA GLY A 410 -3.30 17.17 -34.71
C GLY A 410 -3.66 16.70 -33.30
N PHE A 411 -3.34 15.45 -32.99
CA PHE A 411 -3.50 14.93 -31.62
C PHE A 411 -2.58 13.76 -31.36
N ILE A 412 -2.31 13.52 -30.07
CA ILE A 412 -1.75 12.27 -29.55
C ILE A 412 -2.82 11.63 -28.67
N GLU A 413 -3.13 10.37 -28.94
CA GLU A 413 -4.05 9.59 -28.13
C GLU A 413 -3.29 8.56 -27.32
N TYR A 414 -3.53 8.56 -26.04
CA TYR A 414 -2.91 7.68 -25.06
C TYR A 414 -3.97 6.71 -24.51
N ARG A 415 -3.55 5.49 -24.21
CA ARG A 415 -4.38 4.49 -23.53
C ARG A 415 -3.62 3.94 -22.34
N CYS A 416 -4.27 3.88 -21.19
CA CYS A 416 -3.70 3.23 -20.01
C CYS A 416 -3.60 1.72 -20.23
N SER A 417 -2.42 1.14 -20.00
CA SER A 417 -2.17 -0.30 -20.13
C SER A 417 -2.96 -1.12 -19.09
N LYS A 418 -3.33 -0.51 -17.96
CA LYS A 418 -3.98 -1.14 -16.80
C LYS A 418 -5.51 -1.10 -16.89
N CYS A 419 -6.10 0.09 -17.00
CA CYS A 419 -7.57 0.30 -16.95
C CYS A 419 -8.19 0.65 -18.31
N HIS A 420 -7.38 0.76 -19.36
CA HIS A 420 -7.78 1.13 -20.72
C HIS A 420 -8.45 2.52 -20.83
N ASP A 421 -8.23 3.39 -19.86
CA ASP A 421 -8.63 4.79 -19.97
C ASP A 421 -7.93 5.46 -21.13
N ILE A 422 -8.66 6.37 -21.83
CA ILE A 422 -8.16 7.06 -23.01
C ILE A 422 -8.02 8.55 -22.70
N TYR A 423 -6.83 9.06 -22.91
CA TYR A 423 -6.53 10.49 -22.84
C TYR A 423 -6.06 10.99 -24.21
N ARG A 424 -6.53 12.15 -24.63
CA ARG A 424 -6.13 12.78 -25.89
C ARG A 424 -5.53 14.16 -25.64
N GLU A 425 -4.33 14.36 -26.13
CA GLU A 425 -3.62 15.63 -26.18
C GLU A 425 -3.80 16.24 -27.57
N VAL A 426 -4.26 17.49 -27.64
CA VAL A 426 -4.43 18.22 -28.92
C VAL A 426 -3.10 18.91 -29.28
N LEU A 427 -2.64 18.72 -30.52
CA LEU A 427 -1.51 19.41 -31.12
C LEU A 427 -2.04 20.57 -31.98
N PRO A 428 -1.82 21.84 -31.60
CA PRO A 428 -2.41 22.98 -32.33
C PRO A 428 -1.95 23.07 -33.77
N ALA A 429 -2.83 23.52 -34.67
CA ALA A 429 -2.54 23.84 -36.07
C ALA A 429 -1.33 24.80 -36.18
N GLY A 430 -0.51 24.63 -37.19
CA GLY A 430 0.70 25.44 -37.40
C GLY A 430 1.89 25.10 -36.50
N SER A 431 1.77 24.10 -35.62
CA SER A 431 2.88 23.65 -34.75
C SER A 431 3.76 22.55 -35.41
N SER A 432 3.60 22.29 -36.70
CA SER A 432 4.37 21.30 -37.45
C SER A 432 5.87 21.60 -37.36
N GLY A 433 6.62 20.76 -36.63
CA GLY A 433 8.07 20.83 -36.51
C GLY A 433 8.65 21.06 -35.10
N GLN A 434 7.82 21.28 -34.10
CA GLN A 434 8.27 21.28 -32.70
C GLN A 434 7.92 19.93 -32.06
N SER A 435 8.89 19.03 -31.99
CA SER A 435 8.79 17.84 -31.12
C SER A 435 8.78 18.28 -29.66
N ALA A 436 7.60 18.57 -29.15
CA ALA A 436 7.42 18.64 -27.69
C ALA A 436 7.35 17.21 -27.15
N PHE A 437 8.47 16.68 -26.70
CA PHE A 437 8.48 15.58 -25.73
C PHE A 437 8.00 16.15 -24.39
N ILE A 438 6.72 16.30 -24.24
CA ILE A 438 6.11 16.49 -22.92
C ILE A 438 5.71 15.09 -22.45
N LEU A 439 6.46 14.56 -21.50
CA LEU A 439 5.98 13.46 -20.70
C LEU A 439 4.61 13.85 -20.11
N PRO A 440 3.61 12.95 -20.09
CA PRO A 440 2.32 13.28 -19.54
C PRO A 440 2.49 13.75 -18.09
N HIS A 441 2.31 15.04 -17.89
CA HIS A 441 2.16 15.59 -16.55
C HIS A 441 0.90 14.96 -15.97
N THR A 442 0.98 14.45 -14.77
CA THR A 442 -0.13 14.14 -13.91
C THR A 442 -1.14 15.30 -13.99
N LEU A 443 -2.18 15.13 -14.80
CA LEU A 443 -3.36 15.97 -14.70
C LEU A 443 -4.10 15.50 -13.45
N VAL A 444 -3.74 16.10 -12.32
CA VAL A 444 -4.63 16.10 -11.17
C VAL A 444 -5.86 16.89 -11.63
N PRO A 445 -7.06 16.30 -11.70
CA PRO A 445 -8.27 17.09 -11.85
C PRO A 445 -8.26 18.10 -10.71
N GLN A 446 -8.38 19.38 -11.00
CA GLN A 446 -8.67 20.38 -9.98
C GLN A 446 -10.01 20.01 -9.37
N ILE A 447 -9.97 19.26 -8.28
CA ILE A 447 -11.11 19.14 -7.38
C ILE A 447 -11.29 20.57 -6.85
N CYS A 448 -12.36 21.23 -7.27
CA CYS A 448 -12.89 22.39 -6.57
C CYS A 448 -13.21 21.93 -5.16
N ILE A 449 -12.27 22.14 -4.24
CA ILE A 449 -12.54 22.04 -2.82
C ILE A 449 -13.51 23.17 -2.52
N GLY A 450 -14.81 22.86 -2.56
CA GLY A 450 -15.79 23.65 -1.87
C GLY A 450 -15.38 23.63 -0.42
N THR A 451 -15.04 24.81 0.11
CA THR A 451 -14.81 25.02 1.54
C THR A 451 -16.09 24.66 2.28
N ALA A 452 -16.22 23.40 2.66
CA ALA A 452 -17.17 22.99 3.68
C ALA A 452 -16.57 23.44 5.02
N GLY A 453 -17.26 24.39 5.64
CA GLY A 453 -16.93 24.88 6.98
C GLY A 453 -16.89 23.71 7.94
N SER A 454 -15.95 23.80 8.90
CA SER A 454 -15.83 22.90 10.03
C SER A 454 -17.20 22.59 10.64
N PRO A 455 -17.62 21.34 10.77
CA PRO A 455 -18.75 21.02 11.63
C PRO A 455 -18.27 21.07 13.07
N GLU A 456 -18.79 22.05 13.79
CA GLU A 456 -18.79 22.03 15.25
C GLU A 456 -19.40 20.72 15.73
N ASN A 457 -18.74 20.14 16.72
CA ASN A 457 -19.14 19.06 17.59
C ASN A 457 -20.67 19.04 17.83
N SER A 458 -21.42 18.21 17.13
CA SER A 458 -22.76 17.83 17.54
C SER A 458 -22.80 16.30 17.65
N GLY A 459 -22.63 15.85 18.90
CA GLY A 459 -22.83 14.47 19.29
C GLY A 459 -24.24 14.00 18.93
N LEU A 460 -24.36 13.26 17.88
CA LEU A 460 -25.54 12.46 17.57
C LEU A 460 -25.18 10.98 17.78
N LYS A 461 -25.28 10.57 19.03
CA LYS A 461 -25.50 9.16 19.35
C LYS A 461 -26.80 8.74 18.64
N ARG A 462 -26.68 7.95 17.58
CA ARG A 462 -27.87 7.25 17.05
C ARG A 462 -28.30 6.22 18.06
N LYS A 463 -29.44 6.52 18.71
CA LYS A 463 -30.16 5.59 19.58
C LYS A 463 -30.59 4.37 18.78
N ALA A 464 -30.30 3.20 19.31
CA ALA A 464 -30.96 1.96 18.95
C ALA A 464 -32.50 2.18 18.98
N LEU A 465 -33.17 1.83 17.91
CA LEU A 465 -34.61 1.75 17.84
C LEU A 465 -35.05 0.53 18.67
N ASN A 466 -35.36 0.77 19.94
CA ASN A 466 -36.14 -0.17 20.70
C ASN A 466 -37.60 -0.08 20.22
N ASN A 467 -38.06 -1.10 19.56
CA ASN A 467 -39.48 -1.33 19.34
C ASN A 467 -40.09 -1.83 20.63
N ASP A 468 -40.62 -0.92 21.44
CA ASP A 468 -41.63 -1.24 22.44
C ASP A 468 -42.96 -1.46 21.72
N ILE A 469 -43.28 -2.72 21.52
CA ILE A 469 -44.70 -3.09 21.28
C ILE A 469 -45.31 -3.37 22.67
N LYS A 470 -46.15 -2.49 23.11
CA LYS A 470 -47.15 -2.74 24.16
C LYS A 470 -48.51 -2.69 23.53
N ASP A 471 -49.24 -3.79 23.78
CA ASP A 471 -50.66 -4.09 23.66
C ASP A 471 -51.29 -4.12 22.28
#